data_20deafbfe2b55f12d0e768df8fd00e69
#
_entry.id   20deafbfe2b55f12d0e768df8fd00e69
#
_cell.length_a   1.000
_cell.length_b   1.000
_cell.length_c   1.000
_cell.angle_alpha   90.00
_cell.angle_beta   90.00
_cell.angle_gamma   90.00
#
_symmetry.space_group_name_H-M   'P 1'
#
loop_
_entity.id
_entity.type
_entity.pdbx_description
1 polymer ?
#
loop_
_entity_poly.entity_id
_entity_poly.type
_entity_poly.pdbx_seq_one_letter_code
_entity_poly.pdbx_strand_id
1 'polypeptide(L)'
;AQWADLLMVQEWVEGTDADLYSCNCYFDNDSEPRATFIARKIRQWPPETGTSCLGEECHNDIVLEETLRLFRDVSYRGLGYVEMKQDKRTGKHYIIEPNIGRPTGRSAIAEAGGVELVYTNYCDALGWPLPEGQVQKYTGVKWIYLRRDIQSALFYWRRGELTLRGWWHSWRGRKAYAVFAWTDPVPFFEDIRRAVGLVFNRGKIGKERSLTNRKQTPQAITEGRVDL
;
A
#
# COMPACT_ATOMS: atom_id res chain seq x y z
N ALA A 1 -10.46 26.49 -6.17
CA ALA A 1 -9.51 25.79 -7.03
C ALA A 1 -10.25 24.68 -7.76
N GLN A 2 -10.28 24.68 -9.07
CA GLN A 2 -10.75 23.54 -9.87
C GLN A 2 -9.74 22.42 -9.69
N TRP A 3 -10.21 21.28 -9.15
CA TRP A 3 -9.32 20.16 -8.79
C TRP A 3 -9.17 19.13 -9.91
N ALA A 4 -10.15 19.03 -10.77
CA ALA A 4 -10.13 18.14 -11.91
C ALA A 4 -11.15 18.58 -12.96
N ASP A 5 -10.76 18.52 -14.23
CA ASP A 5 -11.66 18.73 -15.36
C ASP A 5 -12.42 17.45 -15.74
N LEU A 6 -11.99 16.29 -15.19
CA LEU A 6 -12.57 14.97 -15.46
C LEU A 6 -12.63 14.14 -14.17
N LEU A 7 -13.79 13.53 -13.92
CA LEU A 7 -13.99 12.55 -12.83
C LEU A 7 -14.21 11.16 -13.45
N MET A 8 -13.49 10.17 -12.93
CA MET A 8 -13.70 8.77 -13.27
C MET A 8 -14.52 8.10 -12.17
N VAL A 9 -15.62 7.45 -12.54
CA VAL A 9 -16.46 6.66 -11.64
C VAL A 9 -16.31 5.19 -12.02
N GLN A 10 -15.99 4.35 -11.03
CA GLN A 10 -15.79 2.92 -11.22
C GLN A 10 -16.70 2.13 -10.27
N GLU A 11 -17.06 0.91 -10.66
CA GLU A 11 -17.74 -0.03 -9.78
C GLU A 11 -16.82 -0.40 -8.61
N TRP A 12 -17.40 -0.47 -7.41
CA TRP A 12 -16.67 -0.93 -6.23
C TRP A 12 -16.60 -2.44 -6.22
N VAL A 13 -15.38 -2.99 -6.20
CA VAL A 13 -15.15 -4.43 -6.06
C VAL A 13 -15.22 -4.79 -4.58
N GLU A 14 -16.17 -5.67 -4.21
CA GLU A 14 -16.36 -6.10 -2.82
C GLU A 14 -15.18 -6.93 -2.32
N GLY A 15 -14.81 -6.71 -1.06
CA GLY A 15 -13.70 -7.40 -0.41
C GLY A 15 -12.94 -6.52 0.57
N THR A 16 -12.06 -7.15 1.33
CA THR A 16 -11.19 -6.52 2.34
C THR A 16 -9.84 -6.09 1.74
N ASP A 17 -8.98 -5.50 2.58
CA ASP A 17 -7.58 -5.22 2.20
C ASP A 17 -6.84 -6.50 1.77
N ALA A 18 -7.16 -7.65 2.39
CA ALA A 18 -6.50 -8.92 2.12
C ALA A 18 -6.89 -9.56 0.77
N ASP A 19 -7.90 -9.02 0.10
CA ASP A 19 -8.33 -9.44 -1.23
C ASP A 19 -7.63 -8.62 -2.35
N LEU A 20 -6.68 -7.75 -1.99
CA LEU A 20 -5.85 -6.96 -2.91
C LEU A 20 -4.51 -7.65 -3.15
N TYR A 21 -4.27 -7.99 -4.41
CA TYR A 21 -3.07 -8.63 -4.91
C TYR A 21 -2.25 -7.67 -5.78
N SER A 22 -0.95 -7.92 -5.89
CA SER A 22 -0.10 -7.26 -6.88
C SER A 22 0.88 -8.25 -7.47
N CYS A 23 1.01 -8.29 -8.79
CA CYS A 23 2.10 -8.93 -9.47
C CYS A 23 3.11 -7.87 -9.91
N ASN A 24 4.29 -7.90 -9.30
CA ASN A 24 5.39 -6.99 -9.59
C ASN A 24 6.32 -7.69 -10.60
N CYS A 25 6.74 -7.00 -11.64
CA CYS A 25 7.47 -7.61 -12.73
C CYS A 25 8.51 -6.68 -13.33
N TYR A 26 9.46 -7.29 -14.02
CA TYR A 26 10.39 -6.66 -14.93
C TYR A 26 10.30 -7.33 -16.30
N PHE A 27 10.10 -6.53 -17.35
CA PHE A 27 10.10 -6.94 -18.74
C PHE A 27 11.32 -6.34 -19.46
N ASP A 28 12.00 -7.15 -20.24
CA ASP A 28 13.16 -6.75 -21.04
C ASP A 28 12.78 -5.95 -22.30
N ASN A 29 13.78 -5.72 -23.17
CA ASN A 29 13.59 -4.99 -24.43
C ASN A 29 12.76 -5.75 -25.46
N ASP A 30 12.59 -7.06 -25.33
CA ASP A 30 11.75 -7.90 -26.18
C ASP A 30 10.35 -8.11 -25.60
N SER A 31 10.02 -7.38 -24.49
CA SER A 31 8.76 -7.52 -23.74
C SER A 31 8.58 -8.91 -23.12
N GLU A 32 9.69 -9.58 -22.80
CA GLU A 32 9.66 -10.85 -22.09
C GLU A 32 9.85 -10.63 -20.58
N PRO A 33 9.04 -11.29 -19.73
CA PRO A 33 9.16 -11.19 -18.29
C PRO A 33 10.42 -11.89 -17.79
N ARG A 34 11.32 -11.14 -17.17
CA ARG A 34 12.59 -11.65 -16.60
C ARG A 34 12.52 -11.90 -15.10
N ALA A 35 11.62 -11.19 -14.42
CA ALA A 35 11.37 -11.40 -13.00
C ALA A 35 9.91 -11.10 -12.68
N THR A 36 9.29 -11.94 -11.83
CA THR A 36 7.91 -11.76 -11.37
C THR A 36 7.81 -12.08 -9.89
N PHE A 37 6.97 -11.32 -9.17
CA PHE A 37 6.73 -11.54 -7.75
C PHE A 37 5.31 -11.15 -7.37
N ILE A 38 4.57 -12.10 -6.80
CA ILE A 38 3.19 -11.89 -6.39
C ILE A 38 3.12 -11.71 -4.87
N ALA A 39 2.42 -10.67 -4.47
CA ALA A 39 2.13 -10.40 -3.07
C ALA A 39 0.67 -9.96 -2.90
N ARG A 40 0.12 -10.14 -1.70
CA ARG A 40 -1.16 -9.57 -1.33
C ARG A 40 -1.01 -8.58 -0.17
N LYS A 41 -1.92 -7.63 -0.06
CA LYS A 41 -2.04 -6.78 1.12
C LYS A 41 -2.65 -7.62 2.25
N ILE A 42 -2.18 -7.42 3.48
CA ILE A 42 -2.87 -7.87 4.69
C ILE A 42 -3.59 -6.68 5.31
N ARG A 43 -2.93 -5.53 5.35
CA ARG A 43 -3.48 -4.24 5.80
C ARG A 43 -2.88 -3.08 5.02
N GLN A 44 -3.63 -1.97 4.97
CA GLN A 44 -3.21 -0.73 4.33
C GLN A 44 -3.48 0.48 5.23
N TRP A 45 -2.84 1.59 4.94
CA TRP A 45 -3.06 2.85 5.65
C TRP A 45 -3.11 4.03 4.66
N PRO A 46 -4.15 4.88 4.68
CA PRO A 46 -5.42 4.71 5.43
C PRO A 46 -6.13 3.39 5.09
N PRO A 47 -6.97 2.85 6.02
CA PRO A 47 -7.75 1.65 5.73
C PRO A 47 -8.62 1.81 4.48
N GLU A 48 -8.86 0.71 3.77
CA GLU A 48 -9.73 0.61 2.59
C GLU A 48 -9.22 1.32 1.32
N THR A 49 -8.47 2.41 1.44
CA THR A 49 -8.06 3.25 0.28
C THR A 49 -6.57 3.57 0.24
N GLY A 50 -5.79 3.10 1.21
CA GLY A 50 -4.40 3.49 1.37
C GLY A 50 -3.38 2.58 0.70
N THR A 51 -2.11 2.88 0.98
CA THR A 51 -1.00 2.02 0.56
C THR A 51 -0.78 0.87 1.54
N SER A 52 -0.24 -0.25 1.06
CA SER A 52 0.09 -1.39 1.91
C SER A 52 0.95 -0.97 3.10
N CYS A 53 0.61 -1.44 4.30
CA CYS A 53 1.44 -1.32 5.50
C CYS A 53 1.88 -2.67 6.06
N LEU A 54 1.15 -3.74 5.74
CA LEU A 54 1.56 -5.12 5.90
C LEU A 54 1.14 -5.88 4.65
N GLY A 55 2.09 -6.50 3.99
CA GLY A 55 1.87 -7.38 2.85
C GLY A 55 2.59 -8.71 3.03
N GLU A 56 2.17 -9.71 2.30
CA GLU A 56 2.82 -11.01 2.28
C GLU A 56 2.95 -11.57 0.86
N GLU A 57 3.99 -12.32 0.66
CA GLU A 57 4.18 -13.16 -0.52
C GLU A 57 3.02 -14.16 -0.62
N CYS A 58 2.50 -14.38 -1.81
CA CYS A 58 1.45 -15.37 -2.04
C CYS A 58 1.54 -16.00 -3.44
N HIS A 59 0.86 -17.12 -3.61
CA HIS A 59 0.66 -17.78 -4.89
C HIS A 59 -0.72 -17.39 -5.45
N ASN A 60 -0.78 -16.93 -6.71
CA ASN A 60 -2.03 -16.66 -7.42
C ASN A 60 -1.78 -16.63 -8.92
N ASP A 61 -2.05 -17.77 -9.59
CA ASP A 61 -1.82 -17.92 -11.03
C ASP A 61 -2.65 -16.97 -11.87
N ILE A 62 -3.90 -16.68 -11.47
CA ILE A 62 -4.76 -15.75 -12.20
C ILE A 62 -4.13 -14.36 -12.23
N VAL A 63 -3.62 -13.89 -11.08
CA VAL A 63 -2.97 -12.58 -11.00
C VAL A 63 -1.69 -12.54 -11.82
N LEU A 64 -0.92 -13.64 -11.86
CA LEU A 64 0.27 -13.75 -12.70
C LEU A 64 -0.10 -13.67 -14.18
N GLU A 65 -0.95 -14.57 -14.63
CA GLU A 65 -1.32 -14.72 -16.05
C GLU A 65 -1.94 -13.44 -16.61
N GLU A 66 -2.88 -12.83 -15.89
CA GLU A 66 -3.52 -11.58 -16.31
C GLU A 66 -2.54 -10.41 -16.37
N THR A 67 -1.57 -10.33 -15.43
CA THR A 67 -0.51 -9.32 -15.46
C THR A 67 0.40 -9.51 -16.69
N LEU A 68 0.85 -10.74 -16.92
CA LEU A 68 1.73 -11.04 -18.05
C LEU A 68 1.02 -10.77 -19.38
N ARG A 69 -0.24 -11.17 -19.50
CA ARG A 69 -1.06 -10.91 -20.68
C ARG A 69 -1.18 -9.42 -20.95
N LEU A 70 -1.61 -8.63 -19.94
CA LEU A 70 -1.79 -7.19 -20.08
C LEU A 70 -0.52 -6.48 -20.56
N PHE A 71 0.63 -6.79 -19.94
CA PHE A 71 1.88 -6.13 -20.29
C PHE A 71 2.45 -6.58 -21.63
N ARG A 72 2.26 -7.84 -22.04
CA ARG A 72 2.62 -8.31 -23.38
C ARG A 72 1.76 -7.69 -24.47
N ASP A 73 0.46 -7.58 -24.27
CA ASP A 73 -0.48 -7.00 -25.24
C ASP A 73 -0.14 -5.55 -25.60
N VAL A 74 0.48 -4.82 -24.66
CA VAL A 74 0.95 -3.44 -24.91
C VAL A 74 2.44 -3.34 -25.20
N SER A 75 3.14 -4.46 -25.37
CA SER A 75 4.60 -4.53 -25.58
C SER A 75 5.37 -3.74 -24.54
N TYR A 76 5.00 -3.94 -23.27
CA TYR A 76 5.58 -3.21 -22.14
C TYR A 76 7.05 -3.60 -21.90
N ARG A 77 7.86 -2.62 -21.48
CA ARG A 77 9.28 -2.79 -21.15
C ARG A 77 9.59 -2.07 -19.84
N GLY A 78 10.42 -2.69 -19.01
CA GLY A 78 10.84 -2.12 -17.74
C GLY A 78 10.10 -2.68 -16.54
N LEU A 79 10.23 -1.97 -15.41
CA LEU A 79 9.59 -2.33 -14.15
C LEU A 79 8.12 -1.90 -14.15
N GLY A 80 7.26 -2.77 -13.64
CA GLY A 80 5.84 -2.46 -13.47
C GLY A 80 5.16 -3.42 -12.49
N TYR A 81 3.91 -3.11 -12.18
CA TYR A 81 3.04 -4.04 -11.45
C TYR A 81 1.58 -3.77 -11.76
N VAL A 82 0.78 -4.81 -11.67
CA VAL A 82 -0.67 -4.69 -11.76
C VAL A 82 -1.27 -4.97 -10.39
N GLU A 83 -2.13 -4.08 -9.94
CA GLU A 83 -2.93 -4.27 -8.73
C GLU A 83 -4.29 -4.84 -9.11
N MET A 84 -4.66 -5.97 -8.49
CA MET A 84 -5.94 -6.66 -8.71
C MET A 84 -6.66 -6.87 -7.41
N LYS A 85 -8.00 -6.82 -7.44
CA LYS A 85 -8.85 -7.16 -6.29
C LYS A 85 -9.72 -8.34 -6.62
N GLN A 86 -9.78 -9.31 -5.70
CA GLN A 86 -10.71 -10.42 -5.78
C GLN A 86 -12.06 -10.01 -5.20
N ASP A 87 -13.11 -10.11 -6.00
CA ASP A 87 -14.49 -9.90 -5.53
C ASP A 87 -14.91 -11.09 -4.67
N LYS A 88 -15.23 -10.85 -3.41
CA LYS A 88 -15.65 -11.86 -2.44
C LYS A 88 -16.94 -12.59 -2.84
N ARG A 89 -17.83 -11.96 -3.58
CA ARG A 89 -19.12 -12.55 -4.00
C ARG A 89 -18.94 -13.55 -5.12
N THR A 90 -18.04 -13.24 -6.06
CA THR A 90 -17.90 -14.01 -7.32
C THR A 90 -16.61 -14.81 -7.39
N GLY A 91 -15.62 -14.49 -6.55
CA GLY A 91 -14.26 -15.05 -6.63
C GLY A 91 -13.44 -14.53 -7.82
N LYS A 92 -14.00 -13.69 -8.67
CA LYS A 92 -13.30 -13.14 -9.83
C LYS A 92 -12.30 -12.07 -9.44
N HIS A 93 -11.18 -12.00 -10.16
CA HIS A 93 -10.19 -10.95 -10.01
C HIS A 93 -10.44 -9.84 -11.03
N TYR A 94 -10.36 -8.59 -10.55
CA TYR A 94 -10.52 -7.41 -11.38
C TYR A 94 -9.24 -6.56 -11.28
N ILE A 95 -8.76 -6.09 -12.43
CA ILE A 95 -7.66 -5.13 -12.49
C ILE A 95 -8.15 -3.82 -11.90
N ILE A 96 -7.45 -3.33 -10.87
CA ILE A 96 -7.72 -2.03 -10.26
C ILE A 96 -6.89 -0.96 -10.97
N GLU A 97 -5.58 -1.18 -11.07
CA GLU A 97 -4.68 -0.27 -11.79
C GLU A 97 -3.40 -0.98 -12.25
N PRO A 98 -2.96 -0.74 -13.48
CA PRO A 98 -1.58 -0.99 -13.88
C PRO A 98 -0.70 0.18 -13.44
N ASN A 99 0.43 -0.14 -12.83
CA ASN A 99 1.43 0.84 -12.40
C ASN A 99 2.73 0.61 -13.17
N ILE A 100 3.17 1.62 -13.89
CA ILE A 100 4.39 1.58 -14.68
C ILE A 100 5.56 2.22 -13.94
N GLY A 101 6.75 1.67 -14.08
CA GLY A 101 7.97 2.15 -13.42
C GLY A 101 8.27 1.44 -12.10
N ARG A 102 9.07 2.07 -11.26
CA ARG A 102 9.61 1.45 -10.04
C ARG A 102 8.52 1.00 -9.06
N PRO A 103 8.56 -0.25 -8.58
CA PRO A 103 7.51 -0.83 -7.74
C PRO A 103 7.55 -0.36 -6.26
N THR A 104 8.19 0.77 -5.96
CA THR A 104 8.23 1.40 -4.63
C THR A 104 8.56 0.43 -3.48
N GLY A 105 7.77 0.39 -2.40
CA GLY A 105 7.99 -0.51 -1.26
C GLY A 105 7.79 -2.01 -1.57
N ARG A 106 7.22 -2.34 -2.73
CA ARG A 106 7.02 -3.73 -3.17
C ARG A 106 8.30 -4.40 -3.64
N SER A 107 9.34 -3.64 -4.07
CA SER A 107 10.65 -4.20 -4.38
C SER A 107 11.26 -4.89 -3.17
N ALA A 108 11.13 -4.31 -1.98
CA ALA A 108 11.71 -4.86 -0.75
C ALA A 108 11.11 -6.22 -0.34
N ILE A 109 9.82 -6.46 -0.58
CA ILE A 109 9.23 -7.78 -0.33
C ILE A 109 9.69 -8.80 -1.38
N ALA A 110 9.82 -8.39 -2.65
CA ALA A 110 10.31 -9.25 -3.71
C ALA A 110 11.76 -9.68 -3.45
N GLU A 111 12.64 -8.74 -3.11
CA GLU A 111 14.04 -9.00 -2.74
C GLU A 111 14.14 -9.93 -1.51
N ALA A 112 13.33 -9.70 -0.48
CA ALA A 112 13.27 -10.58 0.69
C ALA A 112 12.76 -11.99 0.34
N GLY A 113 11.92 -12.12 -0.69
CA GLY A 113 11.46 -13.38 -1.27
C GLY A 113 12.42 -14.03 -2.25
N GLY A 114 13.55 -13.36 -2.55
CA GLY A 114 14.61 -13.85 -3.43
C GLY A 114 14.44 -13.47 -4.91
N VAL A 115 13.62 -12.46 -5.21
CA VAL A 115 13.45 -11.92 -6.57
C VAL A 115 13.90 -10.46 -6.59
N GLU A 116 15.04 -10.21 -7.21
CA GLU A 116 15.71 -8.90 -7.21
C GLU A 116 15.26 -8.04 -8.41
N LEU A 117 14.03 -7.56 -8.39
CA LEU A 117 13.40 -6.82 -9.49
C LEU A 117 14.23 -5.61 -9.97
N VAL A 118 14.67 -4.77 -9.02
CA VAL A 118 15.39 -3.53 -9.36
C VAL A 118 16.81 -3.85 -9.86
N TYR A 119 17.47 -4.82 -9.25
CA TYR A 119 18.80 -5.24 -9.67
C TYR A 119 18.78 -5.93 -11.03
N THR A 120 17.75 -6.72 -11.31
CA THR A 120 17.54 -7.35 -12.63
C THR A 120 17.41 -6.28 -13.73
N ASN A 121 16.59 -5.25 -13.49
CA ASN A 121 16.48 -4.11 -14.40
C ASN A 121 17.81 -3.38 -14.60
N TYR A 122 18.58 -3.20 -13.54
CA TYR A 122 19.89 -2.54 -13.59
C TYR A 122 20.89 -3.36 -14.44
N CYS A 123 20.98 -4.67 -14.22
CA CYS A 123 21.84 -5.56 -14.98
C CYS A 123 21.49 -5.54 -16.47
N ASP A 124 20.20 -5.66 -16.80
CA ASP A 124 19.73 -5.65 -18.17
C ASP A 124 20.04 -4.33 -18.89
N ALA A 125 19.82 -3.20 -18.21
CA ALA A 125 20.12 -1.87 -18.75
C ALA A 125 21.62 -1.66 -19.06
N LEU A 126 22.51 -2.38 -18.37
CA LEU A 126 23.96 -2.37 -18.61
C LEU A 126 24.45 -3.48 -19.55
N GLY A 127 23.56 -4.35 -20.04
CA GLY A 127 23.93 -5.52 -20.81
C GLY A 127 24.72 -6.56 -20.00
N TRP A 128 24.54 -6.59 -18.69
CA TRP A 128 25.18 -7.56 -17.81
C TRP A 128 24.36 -8.85 -17.72
N PRO A 129 24.99 -9.98 -17.35
CA PRO A 129 24.25 -11.21 -17.06
C PRO A 129 23.17 -10.94 -15.99
N LEU A 130 21.95 -11.43 -16.27
CA LEU A 130 20.86 -11.28 -15.30
C LEU A 130 21.11 -12.16 -14.07
N PRO A 131 20.67 -11.74 -12.87
CA PRO A 131 20.77 -12.55 -11.67
C PRO A 131 20.07 -13.91 -11.86
N GLU A 132 20.64 -14.96 -11.32
CA GLU A 132 20.02 -16.29 -11.31
C GLU A 132 18.85 -16.36 -10.31
N GLY A 133 17.93 -17.31 -10.54
CA GLY A 133 16.90 -17.66 -9.57
C GLY A 133 15.80 -16.60 -9.38
N GLN A 134 15.51 -15.80 -10.42
CA GLN A 134 14.45 -14.79 -10.40
C GLN A 134 13.03 -15.38 -10.39
N VAL A 135 12.89 -16.60 -9.86
CA VAL A 135 11.62 -17.30 -9.67
C VAL A 135 11.21 -17.24 -8.22
N GLN A 136 9.98 -16.81 -7.97
CA GLN A 136 9.39 -16.74 -6.65
C GLN A 136 9.36 -18.11 -5.96
N LYS A 137 9.80 -18.19 -4.71
CA LYS A 137 9.95 -19.45 -3.95
C LYS A 137 8.80 -19.71 -2.96
N TYR A 138 7.86 -18.81 -2.85
CA TYR A 138 6.68 -18.89 -1.96
C TYR A 138 7.04 -19.22 -0.50
N THR A 139 7.98 -18.48 0.05
CA THR A 139 8.48 -18.66 1.42
C THR A 139 7.56 -18.02 2.47
N GLY A 140 6.53 -17.33 2.04
CA GLY A 140 5.61 -16.59 2.91
C GLY A 140 6.27 -15.36 3.56
N VAL A 141 7.27 -14.79 2.90
CA VAL A 141 7.90 -13.56 3.37
C VAL A 141 6.90 -12.41 3.43
N LYS A 142 7.08 -11.54 4.42
CA LYS A 142 6.24 -10.35 4.63
C LYS A 142 7.04 -9.08 4.49
N TRP A 143 6.34 -7.99 4.19
CA TRP A 143 6.87 -6.64 4.25
C TRP A 143 6.00 -5.80 5.17
N ILE A 144 6.62 -5.04 6.07
CA ILE A 144 5.92 -4.26 7.07
C ILE A 144 6.43 -2.82 7.19
N TYR A 145 5.50 -1.86 7.17
CA TYR A 145 5.71 -0.51 7.64
C TYR A 145 5.09 -0.37 9.03
N LEU A 146 5.89 -0.65 10.05
CA LEU A 146 5.45 -0.87 11.43
C LEU A 146 4.51 0.23 11.96
N ARG A 147 4.90 1.49 11.83
CA ARG A 147 4.10 2.62 12.31
C ARG A 147 2.70 2.67 11.67
N ARG A 148 2.62 2.48 10.36
CA ARG A 148 1.35 2.48 9.63
C ARG A 148 0.52 1.24 9.94
N ASP A 149 1.18 0.09 10.14
CA ASP A 149 0.50 -1.14 10.51
C ASP A 149 -0.15 -1.05 11.90
N ILE A 150 0.53 -0.43 12.88
CA ILE A 150 -0.04 -0.16 14.20
C ILE A 150 -1.28 0.75 14.08
N GLN A 151 -1.22 1.80 13.27
CA GLN A 151 -2.35 2.71 13.05
C GLN A 151 -3.54 1.98 12.40
N SER A 152 -3.29 1.16 11.38
CA SER A 152 -4.29 0.35 10.71
C SER A 152 -4.89 -0.69 11.66
N ALA A 153 -4.05 -1.41 12.40
CA ALA A 153 -4.49 -2.41 13.36
C ALA A 153 -5.38 -1.81 14.45
N LEU A 154 -5.02 -0.62 14.96
CA LEU A 154 -5.83 0.09 15.96
C LEU A 154 -7.21 0.51 15.40
N PHE A 155 -7.27 0.90 14.12
CA PHE A 155 -8.52 1.21 13.45
C PHE A 155 -9.44 -0.02 13.38
N TYR A 156 -8.95 -1.16 12.85
CA TYR A 156 -9.71 -2.39 12.73
C TYR A 156 -10.05 -3.03 14.08
N TRP A 157 -9.17 -2.89 15.07
CA TRP A 157 -9.46 -3.34 16.44
C TRP A 157 -10.63 -2.56 17.06
N ARG A 158 -10.67 -1.22 16.91
CA ARG A 158 -11.78 -0.39 17.41
C ARG A 158 -13.11 -0.71 16.74
N ARG A 159 -13.10 -1.21 15.53
CA ARG A 159 -14.30 -1.67 14.81
C ARG A 159 -14.69 -3.10 15.15
N GLY A 160 -13.90 -3.80 15.97
CA GLY A 160 -14.14 -5.22 16.29
C GLY A 160 -13.76 -6.18 15.16
N GLU A 161 -13.12 -5.71 14.10
CA GLU A 161 -12.74 -6.48 12.92
C GLU A 161 -11.37 -7.16 13.07
N LEU A 162 -10.57 -6.77 14.06
CA LEU A 162 -9.25 -7.34 14.35
C LEU A 162 -9.09 -7.57 15.84
N THR A 163 -8.65 -8.79 16.21
CA THR A 163 -8.27 -9.10 17.59
C THR A 163 -6.76 -8.90 17.80
N LEU A 164 -6.32 -8.64 19.04
CA LEU A 164 -4.89 -8.57 19.38
C LEU A 164 -4.15 -9.86 19.01
N ARG A 165 -4.79 -11.01 19.22
CA ARG A 165 -4.24 -12.32 18.83
C ARG A 165 -4.10 -12.44 17.31
N GLY A 166 -5.12 -12.02 16.55
CA GLY A 166 -5.09 -11.98 15.08
C GLY A 166 -4.00 -11.07 14.55
N TRP A 167 -3.86 -9.87 15.14
CA TRP A 167 -2.79 -8.96 14.80
C TRP A 167 -1.41 -9.56 15.03
N TRP A 168 -1.17 -10.14 16.21
CA TRP A 168 0.09 -10.82 16.52
C TRP A 168 0.38 -11.98 15.54
N HIS A 169 -0.62 -12.79 15.22
CA HIS A 169 -0.47 -13.86 14.23
C HIS A 169 -0.12 -13.34 12.84
N SER A 170 -0.69 -12.21 12.41
CA SER A 170 -0.39 -11.61 11.11
C SER A 170 1.07 -11.18 10.97
N TRP A 171 1.76 -10.94 12.09
CA TRP A 171 3.18 -10.57 12.10
C TRP A 171 4.14 -11.76 12.06
N ARG A 172 3.67 -12.98 12.21
CA ARG A 172 4.55 -14.16 12.21
C ARG A 172 5.18 -14.36 10.83
N GLY A 173 6.41 -14.91 10.83
CA GLY A 173 7.19 -15.21 9.64
C GLY A 173 8.34 -14.23 9.39
N ARG A 174 9.13 -14.55 8.37
CA ARG A 174 10.25 -13.74 7.89
C ARG A 174 9.73 -12.40 7.34
N LYS A 175 10.45 -11.30 7.61
CA LYS A 175 10.01 -9.95 7.23
C LYS A 175 11.11 -9.11 6.62
N ALA A 176 10.71 -8.31 5.63
CA ALA A 176 11.42 -7.09 5.25
C ALA A 176 10.71 -5.87 5.89
N TYR A 177 11.47 -4.89 6.30
CA TYR A 177 10.95 -3.69 6.95
C TYR A 177 11.05 -2.49 6.01
N ALA A 178 10.01 -1.65 5.99
CA ALA A 178 9.96 -0.47 5.12
C ALA A 178 11.01 0.59 5.47
N VAL A 179 11.34 0.72 6.75
CA VAL A 179 12.20 1.80 7.25
C VAL A 179 13.33 1.28 8.12
N PHE A 180 13.13 0.14 8.80
CA PHE A 180 14.13 -0.39 9.72
C PHE A 180 15.20 -1.21 8.99
N ALA A 181 16.46 -0.86 9.20
CA ALA A 181 17.61 -1.67 8.83
C ALA A 181 18.55 -1.82 10.03
N TRP A 182 19.08 -3.02 10.27
CA TRP A 182 20.05 -3.25 11.36
C TRP A 182 21.36 -2.49 11.16
N THR A 183 21.76 -2.26 9.92
CA THR A 183 22.96 -1.52 9.55
C THR A 183 22.80 -0.02 9.66
N ASP A 184 21.55 0.49 9.58
CA ASP A 184 21.21 1.91 9.74
C ASP A 184 19.82 2.07 10.39
N PRO A 185 19.73 2.06 11.73
CA PRO A 185 18.47 2.22 12.45
C PRO A 185 17.98 3.67 12.57
N VAL A 186 18.80 4.67 12.21
CA VAL A 186 18.50 6.09 12.39
C VAL A 186 17.20 6.53 11.69
N PRO A 187 16.94 6.15 10.41
CA PRO A 187 15.68 6.50 9.73
C PRO A 187 14.43 6.00 10.45
N PHE A 188 14.52 4.82 11.08
CA PHE A 188 13.39 4.26 11.85
C PHE A 188 13.07 5.09 13.10
N PHE A 189 14.08 5.46 13.88
CA PHE A 189 13.89 6.30 15.07
C PHE A 189 13.39 7.70 14.70
N GLU A 190 13.88 8.25 13.58
CA GLU A 190 13.39 9.54 13.08
C GLU A 190 11.93 9.46 12.59
N ASP A 191 11.50 8.38 11.94
CA ASP A 191 10.09 8.17 11.58
C ASP A 191 9.18 8.12 12.82
N ILE A 192 9.62 7.47 13.90
CA ILE A 192 8.91 7.44 15.18
C ILE A 192 8.86 8.84 15.81
N ARG A 193 10.00 9.55 15.88
CA ARG A 193 10.09 10.91 16.44
C ARG A 193 9.12 11.86 15.73
N ARG A 194 9.08 11.83 14.40
CA ARG A 194 8.17 12.64 13.59
C ARG A 194 6.71 12.29 13.87
N ALA A 195 6.39 10.99 13.97
CA ALA A 195 5.03 10.55 14.26
C ALA A 195 4.55 11.03 15.63
N VAL A 196 5.40 10.94 16.65
CA VAL A 196 5.12 11.46 18.01
C VAL A 196 4.93 12.97 17.97
N GLY A 197 5.80 13.72 17.28
CA GLY A 197 5.68 15.16 17.11
C GLY A 197 4.36 15.59 16.46
N LEU A 198 3.88 14.87 15.45
CA LEU A 198 2.59 15.14 14.81
C LEU A 198 1.40 14.92 15.74
N VAL A 199 1.46 13.91 16.62
CA VAL A 199 0.40 13.65 17.62
C VAL A 199 0.33 14.80 18.62
N PHE A 200 1.47 15.26 19.13
CA PHE A 200 1.52 16.39 20.08
C PHE A 200 1.07 17.70 19.45
N ASN A 201 1.47 17.99 18.20
CA ASN A 201 1.05 19.21 17.50
C ASN A 201 -0.44 19.20 17.15
N ARG A 202 -1.03 18.07 16.78
CA ARG A 202 -2.50 17.96 16.60
C ARG A 202 -3.27 18.24 17.88
N GLY A 203 -2.73 17.81 19.03
CA GLY A 203 -3.31 18.14 20.34
C GLY A 203 -3.30 19.64 20.64
N LYS A 204 -2.27 20.38 20.22
CA LYS A 204 -2.20 21.85 20.37
C LYS A 204 -3.19 22.57 19.44
N ILE A 205 -3.23 22.20 18.15
CA ILE A 205 -4.15 22.79 17.16
C ILE A 205 -5.61 22.52 17.52
N GLY A 206 -5.93 21.33 18.04
CA GLY A 206 -7.28 20.99 18.52
C GLY A 206 -7.70 21.83 19.74
N LYS A 207 -6.77 22.12 20.66
CA LYS A 207 -7.03 23.02 21.81
C LYS A 207 -7.21 24.48 21.38
N GLU A 208 -6.41 24.98 20.44
CA GLU A 208 -6.56 26.35 19.93
C GLU A 208 -7.88 26.55 19.18
N ARG A 209 -8.31 25.59 18.33
CA ARG A 209 -9.61 25.64 17.67
C ARG A 209 -10.78 25.58 18.66
N SER A 210 -10.67 24.81 19.74
CA SER A 210 -11.69 24.72 20.77
C SER A 210 -11.79 26.02 21.58
N LEU A 211 -10.70 26.75 21.80
CA LEU A 211 -10.65 28.04 22.47
C LEU A 211 -11.18 29.18 21.58
N THR A 212 -10.95 29.11 20.27
CA THR A 212 -11.46 30.11 19.30
C THR A 212 -12.97 29.97 19.09
N ASN A 213 -13.49 28.73 19.03
CA ASN A 213 -14.94 28.49 18.93
C ASN A 213 -15.70 28.84 20.19
N ARG A 214 -15.08 28.81 21.38
CA ARG A 214 -15.71 29.30 22.62
C ARG A 214 -15.82 30.86 22.71
N LYS A 215 -15.02 31.58 21.94
CA LYS A 215 -15.05 33.04 21.87
C LYS A 215 -16.01 33.63 20.83
N GLN A 216 -16.58 32.78 19.97
CA GLN A 216 -17.55 33.14 18.92
C GLN A 216 -18.91 32.52 19.20
N THR A 217 -19.47 32.74 20.41
CA THR A 217 -20.91 32.52 20.62
C THR A 217 -21.63 33.75 20.06
N PRO A 218 -22.53 33.62 19.07
CA PRO A 218 -23.27 34.74 18.55
C PRO A 218 -24.18 35.29 19.67
N GLN A 219 -24.11 36.60 19.93
CA GLN A 219 -25.14 37.30 20.68
C GLN A 219 -26.49 37.12 19.97
N ALA A 220 -27.46 36.66 20.71
CA ALA A 220 -28.84 36.53 20.25
C ALA A 220 -29.30 37.87 19.62
N ILE A 221 -29.65 37.81 18.34
CA ILE A 221 -30.35 38.90 17.67
C ILE A 221 -31.76 38.91 18.26
N THR A 222 -32.04 39.90 19.09
CA THR A 222 -33.38 40.21 19.57
C THR A 222 -34.23 40.60 18.37
N GLU A 223 -35.25 39.81 18.06
CA GLU A 223 -36.26 40.12 17.07
C GLU A 223 -36.96 41.41 17.44
N GLY A 224 -36.71 42.46 16.66
CA GLY A 224 -37.53 43.64 16.64
C GLY A 224 -38.86 43.37 15.94
N ARG A 225 -39.92 43.39 16.74
CA ARG A 225 -41.30 43.37 16.29
C ARG A 225 -41.54 44.60 15.43
N VAL A 226 -41.94 44.44 14.18
CA VAL A 226 -42.50 45.51 13.36
C VAL A 226 -44.00 45.24 13.26
N ASP A 227 -44.79 46.06 13.94
CA ASP A 227 -46.23 46.23 13.73
C ASP A 227 -46.42 47.03 12.42
N LEU A 228 -47.15 46.46 11.46
CA LEU A 228 -48.19 47.09 10.60
C LEU A 228 -48.68 46.02 9.61
#